data_bffb4cf91a8df56bb5032a6bc72ae71e
#
_entry.id   bffb4cf91a8df56bb5032a6bc72ae71e
#
_cell.length_a   1.000
_cell.length_b   1.000
_cell.length_c   1.000
_cell.angle_alpha   90.00
_cell.angle_beta   90.00
_cell.angle_gamma   90.00
#
_symmetry.space_group_name_H-M   'P 1'
#
loop_
_entity.id
_entity.type
_entity.pdbx_description
1 polymer ?
#
loop_
_entity_poly.entity_id
_entity_poly.type
_entity_poly.pdbx_seq_one_letter_code
_entity_poly.pdbx_strand_id
1 'polypeptide(L)'
;MSLSVVPLDLRQLKSLEVDALHLDGMQVAIGALPPRFILEAAVRALHEGKPSVWFSPYAFIDNGPNQVVGCGGFKGFPVDGRVEIGYGIAEELRGKGLATSAVRELLQVAFSYPAVMEVYAEAATDNLSSRRVIEKAGFRRLGRRATDADGIVDQWLMSK
;
A
#
# COMPACT_ATOMS: atom_id res chain seq x y z
N MET A 1 10.28 -8.49 -14.43
CA MET A 1 10.07 -8.48 -12.97
C MET A 1 8.62 -8.82 -12.68
N SER A 2 8.36 -9.81 -11.84
CA SER A 2 7.02 -10.20 -11.43
C SER A 2 6.82 -9.83 -9.96
N LEU A 3 5.78 -9.06 -9.67
CA LEU A 3 5.42 -8.63 -8.32
C LEU A 3 3.95 -8.95 -8.08
N SER A 4 3.65 -9.51 -6.92
CA SER A 4 2.28 -9.77 -6.48
C SER A 4 1.91 -8.85 -5.34
N VAL A 5 0.66 -8.42 -5.28
CA VAL A 5 0.09 -7.71 -4.14
C VAL A 5 -1.02 -8.57 -3.55
N VAL A 6 -0.91 -8.92 -2.27
CA VAL A 6 -1.80 -9.88 -1.62
C VAL A 6 -2.29 -9.30 -0.29
N PRO A 7 -3.62 -9.15 -0.09
CA PRO A 7 -4.13 -8.68 1.19
C PRO A 7 -3.85 -9.72 2.27
N LEU A 8 -3.34 -9.28 3.41
CA LEU A 8 -3.02 -10.17 4.52
C LEU A 8 -4.30 -10.62 5.22
N ASP A 9 -4.42 -11.91 5.47
CA ASP A 9 -5.51 -12.46 6.28
C ASP A 9 -5.18 -12.37 7.78
N LEU A 10 -6.17 -12.72 8.61
CA LEU A 10 -6.02 -12.63 10.06
C LEU A 10 -4.88 -13.51 10.58
N ARG A 11 -4.73 -14.73 10.04
CA ARG A 11 -3.64 -15.65 10.40
C ARG A 11 -2.27 -15.04 10.09
N GLN A 12 -2.12 -14.47 8.89
CA GLN A 12 -0.88 -13.83 8.46
C GLN A 12 -0.54 -12.62 9.32
N LEU A 13 -1.53 -11.76 9.61
CA LEU A 13 -1.34 -10.59 10.48
C LEU A 13 -0.85 -10.99 11.86
N LYS A 14 -1.46 -12.01 12.46
CA LYS A 14 -1.05 -12.53 13.77
C LYS A 14 0.33 -13.18 13.72
N SER A 15 0.65 -13.89 12.66
CA SER A 15 1.96 -14.46 12.42
C SER A 15 3.07 -13.39 12.42
N LEU A 16 2.81 -12.26 11.77
CA LEU A 16 3.76 -11.14 11.72
C LEU A 16 3.94 -10.43 13.06
N GLU A 17 2.96 -10.48 13.95
CA GLU A 17 3.10 -9.96 15.31
C GLU A 17 4.11 -10.79 16.14
N VAL A 18 4.23 -12.08 15.84
CA VAL A 18 5.16 -13.00 16.51
C VAL A 18 6.53 -12.98 15.84
N ASP A 19 6.56 -13.02 14.50
CA ASP A 19 7.79 -13.03 13.71
C ASP A 19 7.62 -12.10 12.51
N ALA A 20 8.18 -10.89 12.61
CA ALA A 20 8.10 -9.88 11.56
C ALA A 20 9.09 -10.11 10.41
N LEU A 21 9.93 -11.15 10.49
CA LEU A 21 10.96 -11.42 9.48
C LEU A 21 10.56 -12.52 8.48
N HIS A 22 9.46 -13.22 8.75
CA HIS A 22 8.99 -14.31 7.89
C HIS A 22 7.46 -14.25 7.72
N LEU A 23 7.01 -14.50 6.50
CA LEU A 23 5.59 -14.64 6.17
C LEU A 23 5.42 -15.86 5.28
N ASP A 24 4.72 -16.89 5.81
CA ASP A 24 4.48 -18.14 5.08
C ASP A 24 5.76 -18.74 4.45
N GLY A 25 6.86 -18.72 5.20
CA GLY A 25 8.15 -19.22 4.77
C GLY A 25 8.96 -18.27 3.90
N MET A 26 8.39 -17.13 3.49
CA MET A 26 9.11 -16.10 2.75
C MET A 26 9.84 -15.17 3.71
N GLN A 27 11.00 -14.69 3.31
CA GLN A 27 11.67 -13.63 4.05
C GLN A 27 10.93 -12.31 3.86
N VAL A 28 10.86 -11.52 4.93
CA VAL A 28 10.34 -10.16 4.91
C VAL A 28 11.53 -9.21 5.00
N ALA A 29 11.73 -8.38 3.99
CA ALA A 29 12.82 -7.42 3.98
C ALA A 29 12.68 -6.42 5.14
N ILE A 30 13.80 -6.01 5.72
CA ILE A 30 13.80 -5.04 6.83
C ILE A 30 13.19 -3.72 6.33
N GLY A 31 12.18 -3.23 7.05
CA GLY A 31 11.45 -2.02 6.68
C GLY A 31 10.34 -2.24 5.65
N ALA A 32 10.05 -3.49 5.26
CA ALA A 32 8.98 -3.79 4.30
C ALA A 32 7.58 -3.66 4.91
N LEU A 33 7.43 -3.90 6.22
CA LEU A 33 6.14 -3.86 6.89
C LEU A 33 5.77 -2.45 7.34
N PRO A 34 4.46 -2.16 7.46
CA PRO A 34 4.03 -0.90 8.04
C PRO A 34 4.32 -0.86 9.54
N PRO A 35 4.19 0.32 10.19
CA PRO A 35 4.27 0.40 11.63
C PRO A 35 3.33 -0.60 12.32
N ARG A 36 3.75 -1.09 13.49
CA ARG A 36 3.00 -2.13 14.22
C ARG A 36 1.54 -1.74 14.48
N PHE A 37 1.26 -0.46 14.77
CA PHE A 37 -0.11 -0.01 15.03
C PHE A 37 -1.04 -0.20 13.83
N ILE A 38 -0.51 -0.18 12.61
CA ILE A 38 -1.28 -0.46 11.39
C ILE A 38 -1.67 -1.94 11.34
N LEU A 39 -0.73 -2.85 11.66
CA LEU A 39 -1.03 -4.28 11.72
C LEU A 39 -2.07 -4.58 12.81
N GLU A 40 -1.94 -3.97 13.97
CA GLU A 40 -2.88 -4.12 15.07
C GLU A 40 -4.28 -3.60 14.70
N ALA A 41 -4.36 -2.46 14.03
CA ALA A 41 -5.62 -1.91 13.54
C ALA A 41 -6.30 -2.84 12.53
N ALA A 42 -5.52 -3.46 11.65
CA ALA A 42 -6.02 -4.44 10.69
C ALA A 42 -6.60 -5.67 11.40
N VAL A 43 -5.90 -6.19 12.40
CA VAL A 43 -6.39 -7.33 13.21
C VAL A 43 -7.75 -6.98 13.82
N ARG A 44 -7.88 -5.80 14.44
CA ARG A 44 -9.15 -5.36 15.02
C ARG A 44 -10.27 -5.27 13.97
N ALA A 45 -9.96 -4.66 12.82
CA ALA A 45 -10.93 -4.50 11.74
C ALA A 45 -11.43 -5.84 11.21
N LEU A 46 -10.53 -6.80 10.99
CA LEU A 46 -10.92 -8.12 10.50
C LEU A 46 -11.71 -8.91 11.53
N HIS A 47 -11.40 -8.77 12.84
CA HIS A 47 -12.20 -9.36 13.91
C HIS A 47 -13.62 -8.77 13.96
N GLU A 48 -13.79 -7.51 13.58
CA GLU A 48 -15.10 -6.86 13.48
C GLU A 48 -15.88 -7.23 12.21
N GLY A 49 -15.30 -8.09 11.37
CA GLY A 49 -15.93 -8.55 10.13
C GLY A 49 -15.74 -7.59 8.95
N LYS A 50 -14.85 -6.61 9.05
CA LYS A 50 -14.57 -5.71 7.93
C LYS A 50 -13.80 -6.43 6.84
N PRO A 51 -14.05 -6.12 5.55
CA PRO A 51 -13.41 -6.82 4.44
C PRO A 51 -11.93 -6.49 4.34
N SER A 52 -11.11 -7.54 4.14
CA SER A 52 -9.66 -7.39 4.04
C SER A 52 -9.22 -6.50 2.88
N VAL A 53 -9.96 -6.50 1.78
CA VAL A 53 -9.62 -5.68 0.60
C VAL A 53 -9.41 -4.21 0.96
N TRP A 54 -10.22 -3.64 1.88
CA TRP A 54 -10.15 -2.24 2.24
C TRP A 54 -9.51 -1.95 3.60
N PHE A 55 -9.35 -2.97 4.43
CA PHE A 55 -8.91 -2.77 5.83
C PHE A 55 -7.65 -3.53 6.21
N SER A 56 -7.11 -4.38 5.33
CA SER A 56 -5.86 -5.08 5.60
C SER A 56 -4.74 -4.55 4.72
N PRO A 57 -3.51 -4.45 5.24
CA PRO A 57 -2.37 -4.16 4.38
C PRO A 57 -2.14 -5.30 3.39
N TYR A 58 -1.66 -4.93 2.21
CA TYR A 58 -1.23 -5.85 1.17
C TYR A 58 0.27 -6.08 1.29
N ALA A 59 0.70 -7.33 1.30
CA ALA A 59 2.11 -7.66 1.13
C ALA A 59 2.49 -7.50 -0.34
N PHE A 60 3.60 -6.82 -0.60
CA PHE A 60 4.20 -6.74 -1.93
C PHE A 60 5.29 -7.81 -2.01
N ILE A 61 5.10 -8.77 -2.89
CA ILE A 61 5.96 -9.94 -3.01
C ILE A 61 6.70 -9.87 -4.35
N ASP A 62 8.04 -9.81 -4.28
CA ASP A 62 8.87 -10.00 -5.45
C ASP A 62 8.98 -11.51 -5.71
N ASN A 63 8.37 -11.97 -6.79
CA ASN A 63 8.27 -13.40 -7.09
C ASN A 63 9.58 -14.03 -7.56
N GLY A 64 10.57 -13.22 -7.97
CA GLY A 64 11.90 -13.73 -8.32
C GLY A 64 12.58 -14.36 -7.08
N PRO A 65 12.98 -13.57 -6.08
CA PRO A 65 13.54 -14.09 -4.84
C PRO A 65 12.50 -14.67 -3.87
N ASN A 66 11.21 -14.54 -4.15
CA ASN A 66 10.12 -14.94 -3.28
C ASN A 66 10.22 -14.27 -1.91
N GLN A 67 10.23 -12.94 -1.92
CA GLN A 67 10.47 -12.10 -0.75
C GLN A 67 9.41 -11.01 -0.63
N VAL A 68 8.96 -10.72 0.60
CA VAL A 68 8.13 -9.56 0.88
C VAL A 68 9.04 -8.32 0.87
N VAL A 69 8.80 -7.42 -0.08
CA VAL A 69 9.68 -6.25 -0.33
C VAL A 69 9.07 -4.94 0.15
N GLY A 70 7.79 -4.95 0.46
CA GLY A 70 7.07 -3.76 0.92
C GLY A 70 5.64 -4.10 1.27
N CYS A 71 4.88 -3.08 1.55
CA CYS A 71 3.45 -3.20 1.82
C CYS A 71 2.73 -1.91 1.44
N GLY A 72 1.43 -2.01 1.35
CA GLY A 72 0.55 -0.88 1.09
C GLY A 72 -0.89 -1.31 1.16
N GLY A 73 -1.78 -0.52 0.63
CA GLY A 73 -3.19 -0.86 0.58
C GLY A 73 -4.08 0.36 0.57
N PHE A 74 -5.33 0.15 0.93
CA PHE A 74 -6.36 1.17 0.90
C PHE A 74 -6.66 1.67 2.31
N LYS A 75 -7.09 2.93 2.41
CA LYS A 75 -7.41 3.56 3.70
C LYS A 75 -8.93 3.54 3.92
N GLY A 76 -9.49 2.34 4.07
CA GLY A 76 -10.90 2.13 4.33
C GLY A 76 -11.76 1.96 3.08
N PHE A 77 -13.08 1.97 3.28
CA PHE A 77 -14.04 1.84 2.20
C PHE A 77 -13.96 2.98 1.20
N PRO A 78 -14.26 2.73 -0.10
CA PRO A 78 -14.51 3.82 -1.03
C PRO A 78 -15.63 4.73 -0.53
N VAL A 79 -15.43 6.04 -0.66
CA VAL A 79 -16.42 7.06 -0.30
C VAL A 79 -16.66 7.93 -1.53
N ASP A 80 -17.91 8.03 -1.97
CA ASP A 80 -18.30 8.78 -3.18
C ASP A 80 -17.45 8.41 -4.40
N GLY A 81 -17.20 7.11 -4.55
CA GLY A 81 -16.41 6.56 -5.66
C GLY A 81 -14.90 6.67 -5.52
N ARG A 82 -14.39 7.22 -4.43
CA ARG A 82 -12.97 7.47 -4.23
C ARG A 82 -12.40 6.65 -3.08
N VAL A 83 -11.22 6.04 -3.30
CA VAL A 83 -10.45 5.35 -2.27
C VAL A 83 -9.03 5.88 -2.25
N GLU A 84 -8.45 6.00 -1.06
CA GLU A 84 -7.06 6.44 -0.91
C GLU A 84 -6.14 5.25 -0.76
N ILE A 85 -4.95 5.31 -1.41
CA ILE A 85 -3.89 4.33 -1.24
C ILE A 85 -2.71 4.89 -0.44
N GLY A 86 -2.03 3.96 0.24
CA GLY A 86 -0.70 4.18 0.80
C GLY A 86 0.19 3.00 0.44
N TYR A 87 1.51 3.22 0.37
CA TYR A 87 2.46 2.17 0.03
C TYR A 87 3.87 2.53 0.50
N GLY A 88 4.72 1.51 0.63
CA GLY A 88 6.13 1.67 0.92
C GLY A 88 6.91 0.44 0.49
N ILE A 89 8.17 0.65 0.12
CA ILE A 89 9.14 -0.39 -0.22
C ILE A 89 10.29 -0.30 0.78
N ALA A 90 10.82 -1.44 1.19
CA ALA A 90 12.02 -1.51 2.03
C ALA A 90 13.13 -0.64 1.44
N GLU A 91 13.78 0.17 2.26
CA GLU A 91 14.71 1.21 1.81
C GLU A 91 15.80 0.67 0.88
N GLU A 92 16.39 -0.48 1.23
CA GLU A 92 17.46 -1.09 0.43
C GLU A 92 17.00 -1.61 -0.94
N LEU A 93 15.70 -1.76 -1.13
CA LEU A 93 15.11 -2.28 -2.36
C LEU A 93 14.49 -1.20 -3.25
N ARG A 94 14.65 0.06 -2.89
CA ARG A 94 14.15 1.20 -3.66
C ARG A 94 14.97 1.41 -4.94
N GLY A 95 14.38 2.13 -5.90
CA GLY A 95 15.04 2.46 -7.17
C GLY A 95 15.04 1.33 -8.19
N LYS A 96 14.28 0.27 -7.97
CA LYS A 96 14.21 -0.91 -8.86
C LYS A 96 12.85 -1.04 -9.58
N GLY A 97 11.97 -0.06 -9.44
CA GLY A 97 10.64 -0.08 -10.05
C GLY A 97 9.60 -0.91 -9.29
N LEU A 98 9.93 -1.45 -8.10
CA LEU A 98 9.01 -2.28 -7.31
C LEU A 98 7.79 -1.48 -6.86
N ALA A 99 7.98 -0.26 -6.37
CA ALA A 99 6.88 0.59 -5.91
C ALA A 99 5.90 0.92 -7.05
N THR A 100 6.40 1.26 -8.22
CA THR A 100 5.56 1.55 -9.40
C THR A 100 4.75 0.31 -9.79
N SER A 101 5.37 -0.86 -9.81
CA SER A 101 4.67 -2.12 -10.10
C SER A 101 3.60 -2.41 -9.05
N ALA A 102 3.90 -2.21 -7.77
CA ALA A 102 2.95 -2.43 -6.68
C ALA A 102 1.75 -1.48 -6.78
N VAL A 103 1.99 -0.21 -7.04
CA VAL A 103 0.91 0.79 -7.21
C VAL A 103 0.01 0.42 -8.39
N ARG A 104 0.59 -0.01 -9.52
CA ARG A 104 -0.20 -0.47 -10.67
C ARG A 104 -1.07 -1.67 -10.34
N GLU A 105 -0.57 -2.62 -9.57
CA GLU A 105 -1.34 -3.78 -9.12
C GLU A 105 -2.47 -3.35 -8.16
N LEU A 106 -2.21 -2.44 -7.24
CA LEU A 106 -3.25 -1.89 -6.35
C LEU A 106 -4.33 -1.16 -7.14
N LEU A 107 -3.98 -0.42 -8.19
CA LEU A 107 -4.95 0.24 -9.07
C LEU A 107 -5.85 -0.79 -9.77
N GLN A 108 -5.30 -1.90 -10.23
CA GLN A 108 -6.09 -2.98 -10.83
C GLN A 108 -7.08 -3.56 -9.83
N VAL A 109 -6.65 -3.78 -8.59
CA VAL A 109 -7.54 -4.24 -7.52
C VAL A 109 -8.67 -3.24 -7.30
N ALA A 110 -8.34 -1.98 -7.09
CA ALA A 110 -9.33 -0.93 -6.81
C ALA A 110 -10.36 -0.81 -7.94
N PHE A 111 -9.90 -0.71 -9.18
CA PHE A 111 -10.78 -0.51 -10.33
C PHE A 111 -11.55 -1.75 -10.76
N SER A 112 -11.24 -2.92 -10.20
CA SER A 112 -12.06 -4.11 -10.37
C SER A 112 -13.41 -4.02 -9.63
N TYR A 113 -13.53 -3.11 -8.68
CA TYR A 113 -14.77 -2.88 -7.93
C TYR A 113 -15.58 -1.77 -8.58
N PRO A 114 -16.86 -2.03 -8.93
CA PRO A 114 -17.70 -1.03 -9.60
C PRO A 114 -17.88 0.27 -8.81
N ALA A 115 -17.82 0.20 -7.48
CA ALA A 115 -17.96 1.36 -6.60
C ALA A 115 -16.77 2.32 -6.68
N VAL A 116 -15.63 1.89 -7.22
CA VAL A 116 -14.42 2.73 -7.30
C VAL A 116 -14.35 3.37 -8.68
N MET A 117 -14.35 4.70 -8.70
CA MET A 117 -14.19 5.52 -9.89
C MET A 117 -12.86 6.26 -9.90
N GLU A 118 -12.30 6.50 -8.72
CA GLU A 118 -11.07 7.27 -8.55
C GLU A 118 -10.22 6.69 -7.42
N VAL A 119 -8.91 6.76 -7.59
CA VAL A 119 -7.93 6.43 -6.54
C VAL A 119 -7.14 7.69 -6.23
N TYR A 120 -7.07 8.02 -4.94
CA TYR A 120 -6.40 9.20 -4.41
C TYR A 120 -5.12 8.79 -3.69
N ALA A 121 -4.08 9.61 -3.80
CA ALA A 121 -2.82 9.41 -3.09
C ALA A 121 -2.24 10.73 -2.61
N GLU A 122 -1.51 10.69 -1.50
CA GLU A 122 -0.76 11.84 -0.98
C GLU A 122 0.71 11.48 -0.88
N ALA A 123 1.58 12.44 -1.15
CA ALA A 123 3.01 12.32 -0.95
C ALA A 123 3.56 13.64 -0.43
N ALA A 124 4.45 13.57 0.57
CA ALA A 124 5.15 14.77 1.05
C ALA A 124 5.85 15.45 -0.14
N THR A 125 5.80 16.79 -0.18
CA THR A 125 6.31 17.57 -1.32
C THR A 125 7.80 17.35 -1.57
N ASP A 126 8.56 17.02 -0.53
CA ASP A 126 9.99 16.73 -0.59
C ASP A 126 10.31 15.25 -0.85
N ASN A 127 9.30 14.39 -0.87
CA ASN A 127 9.49 12.96 -1.17
C ASN A 127 9.49 12.73 -2.69
N LEU A 128 10.63 13.00 -3.32
CA LEU A 128 10.78 12.88 -4.77
C LEU A 128 10.61 11.45 -5.28
N SER A 129 11.03 10.45 -4.50
CA SER A 129 10.84 9.04 -4.84
C SER A 129 9.37 8.68 -5.01
N SER A 130 8.54 9.03 -4.03
CA SER A 130 7.10 8.76 -4.05
C SER A 130 6.42 9.53 -5.20
N ARG A 131 6.81 10.78 -5.41
CA ARG A 131 6.31 11.59 -6.50
C ARG A 131 6.55 10.92 -7.86
N ARG A 132 7.76 10.42 -8.10
CA ARG A 132 8.10 9.74 -9.35
C ARG A 132 7.27 8.47 -9.56
N VAL A 133 7.05 7.71 -8.50
CA VAL A 133 6.21 6.49 -8.55
C VAL A 133 4.79 6.85 -8.96
N ILE A 134 4.20 7.84 -8.32
CA ILE A 134 2.83 8.28 -8.56
C ILE A 134 2.68 8.81 -9.99
N GLU A 135 3.63 9.63 -10.45
CA GLU A 135 3.63 10.15 -11.82
C GLU A 135 3.74 9.03 -12.86
N LYS A 136 4.66 8.07 -12.64
CA LYS A 136 4.84 6.92 -13.55
C LYS A 136 3.62 6.01 -13.59
N ALA A 137 2.89 5.90 -12.49
CA ALA A 137 1.67 5.12 -12.43
C ALA A 137 0.50 5.78 -13.17
N GLY A 138 0.63 7.06 -13.54
CA GLY A 138 -0.35 7.78 -14.34
C GLY A 138 -1.26 8.71 -13.56
N PHE A 139 -0.99 8.96 -12.28
CA PHE A 139 -1.76 9.91 -11.49
C PHE A 139 -1.52 11.34 -11.98
N ARG A 140 -2.56 12.17 -11.91
CA ARG A 140 -2.46 13.61 -12.13
C ARG A 140 -2.45 14.34 -10.79
N ARG A 141 -1.72 15.43 -10.72
CA ARG A 141 -1.65 16.25 -9.52
C ARG A 141 -2.91 17.10 -9.38
N LEU A 142 -3.51 17.09 -8.18
CA LEU A 142 -4.67 17.92 -7.84
C LEU A 142 -4.25 19.24 -7.20
N GLY A 143 -3.30 19.22 -6.27
CA GLY A 143 -2.94 20.38 -5.49
C GLY A 143 -2.07 20.01 -4.29
N ARG A 144 -2.11 20.86 -3.28
CA ARG A 144 -1.38 20.69 -2.02
C ARG A 144 -2.30 20.93 -0.83
N ARG A 145 -1.97 20.30 0.28
CA ARG A 145 -2.60 20.61 1.57
C ARG A 145 -1.58 20.47 2.70
N ALA A 146 -1.81 21.18 3.80
CA ALA A 146 -1.03 21.04 5.02
C ALA A 146 -1.61 19.90 5.87
N THR A 147 -0.74 19.09 6.48
CA THR A 147 -1.11 18.04 7.42
C THR A 147 -0.32 18.22 8.71
N ASP A 148 -0.88 17.75 9.82
CA ASP A 148 -0.18 17.80 11.12
C ASP A 148 0.95 16.75 11.19
N ALA A 149 0.80 15.62 10.50
CA ALA A 149 1.74 14.50 10.56
C ALA A 149 2.89 14.65 9.57
N ASP A 150 2.62 15.02 8.30
CA ASP A 150 3.56 14.94 7.20
C ASP A 150 3.96 16.31 6.63
N GLY A 151 3.52 17.39 7.27
CA GLY A 151 3.73 18.73 6.77
C GLY A 151 2.89 19.01 5.53
N ILE A 152 3.51 19.54 4.48
CA ILE A 152 2.82 19.83 3.22
C ILE A 152 2.89 18.61 2.31
N VAL A 153 1.75 18.16 1.81
CA VAL A 153 1.65 17.05 0.87
C VAL A 153 1.09 17.49 -0.46
N ASP A 154 1.57 16.89 -1.53
CA ASP A 154 0.93 16.95 -2.84
C ASP A 154 -0.19 15.90 -2.89
N GLN A 155 -1.30 16.30 -3.51
CA GLN A 155 -2.49 15.47 -3.70
C GLN A 155 -2.54 14.98 -5.16
N TRP A 156 -2.82 13.71 -5.34
CA TRP A 156 -2.82 13.05 -6.66
C TRP A 156 -4.07 12.22 -6.85
N LEU A 157 -4.52 12.12 -8.10
CA LEU A 157 -5.73 11.40 -8.46
C LEU A 157 -5.52 10.57 -9.73
N MET A 158 -6.05 9.35 -9.71
CA MET A 158 -6.16 8.48 -10.87
C MET A 158 -7.63 8.18 -11.13
N SER A 159 -8.12 8.49 -12.31
CA SER A 159 -9.50 8.18 -12.71
C SER A 159 -9.54 6.84 -13.45
N LYS A 160 -10.65 6.15 -13.26
CA LYS A 160 -10.91 4.86 -13.91
C LYS A 160 -10.99 5.00 -15.42
#